data_e27b84da19b552f3773e6ad8ef9f0069
#
_entry.id   e27b84da19b552f3773e6ad8ef9f0069
#
_cell.length_a   1.000
_cell.length_b   1.000
_cell.length_c   1.000
_cell.angle_alpha   90.00
_cell.angle_beta   90.00
_cell.angle_gamma   90.00
#
_symmetry.space_group_name_H-M   'P 1'
#
loop_
_entity.id
_entity.type
_entity.pdbx_description
1 polymer ?
#
loop_
_entity_poly.entity_id
_entity_poly.type
_entity_poly.pdbx_seq_one_letter_code
_entity_poly.pdbx_strand_id
1 'polypeptide(L)'
;EMCIRDRDYIFSEIEKKWQEHWKEINLANCDVSLDKNNFYNLCMYPYPSGNLHMGHVRNYTIGDVITRYKQKQGFNVLSPMGWDSFGLPAENAAIQTGIHPKKFTEERISNMRDQIQRLGSLYDWDKEVAAHDKNYYKWTQYLFIQLFNNGLAYKEDAPVNWCTSCNTV
;
A
#
# COMPACT_ATOMS: atom_id res chain seq x y z
N GLU A 1 1.00 1.91 51.25
CA GLU A 1 1.98 2.11 50.16
C GLU A 1 1.77 0.99 49.15
N MET A 2 0.98 1.25 48.10
CA MET A 2 0.87 0.35 46.95
C MET A 2 2.14 0.50 46.11
N CYS A 3 3.12 -0.39 46.31
CA CYS A 3 4.20 -0.53 45.35
C CYS A 3 3.59 -1.00 44.01
N ILE A 4 3.30 -0.05 43.14
CA ILE A 4 3.16 -0.33 41.73
C ILE A 4 4.57 -0.75 41.27
N ARG A 5 4.83 -2.06 41.25
CA ARG A 5 5.97 -2.56 40.48
C ARG A 5 5.73 -2.18 39.06
N ASP A 6 6.43 -1.15 38.56
CA ASP A 6 6.58 -0.88 37.13
C ASP A 6 7.04 -2.19 36.50
N ARG A 7 6.11 -2.91 35.86
CA ARG A 7 6.50 -3.96 34.94
C ARG A 7 7.05 -3.24 33.73
N ASP A 8 8.32 -3.50 33.45
CA ASP A 8 8.93 -2.97 32.25
C ASP A 8 7.99 -3.22 31.05
N TYR A 9 7.63 -2.15 30.33
CA TYR A 9 6.82 -2.24 29.15
C TYR A 9 7.68 -2.84 28.02
N ILE A 10 7.55 -4.15 27.78
CA ILE A 10 8.28 -4.87 26.75
C ILE A 10 7.47 -4.73 25.45
N PHE A 11 7.68 -3.62 24.74
CA PHE A 11 6.92 -3.29 23.53
C PHE A 11 6.94 -4.41 22.47
N SER A 12 8.08 -5.09 22.27
CA SER A 12 8.23 -6.16 21.28
C SER A 12 7.32 -7.36 21.52
N GLU A 13 7.00 -7.67 22.78
CA GLU A 13 6.10 -8.77 23.13
C GLU A 13 4.64 -8.32 23.06
N ILE A 14 4.35 -7.12 23.56
CA ILE A 14 3.00 -6.58 23.65
C ILE A 14 2.47 -6.27 22.26
N GLU A 15 3.27 -5.62 21.42
CA GLU A 15 2.89 -5.29 20.04
C GLU A 15 2.61 -6.55 19.23
N LYS A 16 3.51 -7.55 19.29
CA LYS A 16 3.34 -8.83 18.60
C LYS A 16 2.05 -9.53 19.03
N LYS A 17 1.82 -9.64 20.33
CA LYS A 17 0.59 -10.23 20.89
C LYS A 17 -0.67 -9.59 20.33
N TRP A 18 -0.73 -8.25 20.29
CA TRP A 18 -1.90 -7.54 19.82
C TRP A 18 -2.07 -7.62 18.30
N GLN A 19 -0.99 -7.57 17.53
CA GLN A 19 -1.04 -7.73 16.07
C GLN A 19 -1.54 -9.13 15.69
N GLU A 20 -1.10 -10.19 16.39
CA GLU A 20 -1.60 -11.55 16.21
C GLU A 20 -3.10 -11.63 16.55
N HIS A 21 -3.51 -11.06 17.68
CA HIS A 21 -4.92 -11.05 18.08
C HIS A 21 -5.81 -10.30 17.08
N TRP A 22 -5.39 -9.13 16.59
CA TRP A 22 -6.16 -8.38 15.58
C TRP A 22 -6.31 -9.15 14.26
N LYS A 23 -5.32 -9.93 13.90
CA LYS A 23 -5.36 -10.81 12.73
C LYS A 23 -6.33 -11.97 12.95
N GLU A 24 -6.30 -12.62 14.12
CA GLU A 24 -7.21 -13.71 14.46
C GLU A 24 -8.68 -13.29 14.41
N ILE A 25 -9.01 -12.11 14.92
CA ILE A 25 -10.39 -11.58 14.92
C ILE A 25 -10.74 -10.84 13.61
N ASN A 26 -9.86 -10.82 12.63
CA ASN A 26 -10.04 -10.11 11.34
C ASN A 26 -10.46 -8.65 11.52
N LEU A 27 -9.84 -7.94 12.47
CA LEU A 27 -10.23 -6.58 12.86
C LEU A 27 -10.21 -5.57 11.69
N ALA A 28 -9.35 -5.76 10.70
CA ALA A 28 -9.19 -4.87 9.56
C ALA A 28 -10.09 -5.20 8.37
N ASN A 29 -10.74 -6.38 8.37
CA ASN A 29 -11.50 -6.85 7.22
C ASN A 29 -12.80 -6.06 7.06
N CYS A 30 -13.07 -5.65 5.83
CA CYS A 30 -14.29 -4.96 5.43
C CYS A 30 -15.20 -5.92 4.66
N ASP A 31 -16.43 -6.04 5.16
CA ASP A 31 -17.51 -6.68 4.40
C ASP A 31 -18.16 -5.63 3.49
N VAL A 32 -17.87 -5.70 2.19
CA VAL A 32 -18.40 -4.75 1.20
C VAL A 32 -19.90 -5.01 1.01
N SER A 33 -20.71 -4.49 1.91
CA SER A 33 -22.16 -4.56 1.89
C SER A 33 -22.74 -3.15 1.68
N LEU A 34 -23.75 -3.04 0.79
CA LEU A 34 -24.46 -1.78 0.55
C LEU A 34 -25.39 -1.38 1.73
N ASP A 35 -25.72 -2.31 2.62
CA ASP A 35 -26.66 -2.11 3.71
C ASP A 35 -26.02 -1.56 4.99
N LYS A 36 -24.73 -1.27 4.98
CA LYS A 36 -23.97 -0.73 6.11
C LYS A 36 -23.54 0.71 5.85
N ASN A 37 -23.26 1.45 6.95
CA ASN A 37 -22.57 2.72 6.85
C ASN A 37 -21.12 2.48 6.40
N ASN A 38 -20.87 2.56 5.12
CA ASN A 38 -19.56 2.32 4.53
C ASN A 38 -18.69 3.57 4.56
N PHE A 39 -17.41 3.39 4.85
CA PHE A 39 -16.40 4.44 4.78
C PHE A 39 -15.15 3.91 4.06
N TYR A 40 -14.71 4.63 3.04
CA TYR A 40 -13.51 4.30 2.29
C TYR A 40 -12.35 5.19 2.73
N ASN A 41 -11.29 4.58 3.25
CA ASN A 41 -10.08 5.26 3.68
C ASN A 41 -8.90 4.83 2.82
N LEU A 42 -8.48 5.67 1.89
CA LEU A 42 -7.38 5.39 0.98
C LEU A 42 -6.14 6.19 1.38
N CYS A 43 -5.07 5.48 1.70
CA CYS A 43 -3.73 6.04 1.81
C CYS A 43 -2.98 5.89 0.50
N MET A 44 -2.05 6.80 0.22
CA MET A 44 -1.19 6.71 -0.95
C MET A 44 -0.36 5.43 -0.91
N TYR A 45 -0.40 4.66 -1.98
CA TYR A 45 0.37 3.42 -2.10
C TYR A 45 1.87 3.71 -2.26
N PRO A 46 2.74 2.93 -1.61
CA PRO A 46 4.18 3.12 -1.73
C PRO A 46 4.73 2.57 -3.04
N TYR A 47 5.82 3.17 -3.52
CA TYR A 47 6.65 2.59 -4.57
C TYR A 47 7.56 1.50 -3.97
N PRO A 48 7.55 0.26 -4.48
CA PRO A 48 8.39 -0.82 -3.96
C PRO A 48 9.82 -0.75 -4.49
N SER A 49 10.51 0.35 -4.24
CA SER A 49 11.90 0.58 -4.66
C SER A 49 12.93 0.49 -3.53
N GLY A 50 12.48 0.41 -2.28
CA GLY A 50 13.36 0.37 -1.11
C GLY A 50 12.63 -0.07 0.16
N ASN A 51 13.09 0.42 1.30
CA ASN A 51 12.44 0.24 2.60
C ASN A 51 11.49 1.40 2.90
N LEU A 52 10.57 1.19 3.85
CA LEU A 52 9.77 2.27 4.38
C LEU A 52 10.67 3.31 5.07
N HIS A 53 10.26 4.57 5.01
CA HIS A 53 10.88 5.69 5.71
C HIS A 53 9.84 6.45 6.53
N MET A 54 10.29 7.43 7.33
CA MET A 54 9.40 8.17 8.25
C MET A 54 8.22 8.86 7.57
N GLY A 55 8.34 9.24 6.29
CA GLY A 55 7.21 9.76 5.50
C GLY A 55 6.09 8.73 5.33
N HIS A 56 6.42 7.48 5.07
CA HIS A 56 5.45 6.37 5.03
C HIS A 56 4.82 6.14 6.40
N VAL A 57 5.62 6.11 7.48
CA VAL A 57 5.13 5.96 8.85
C VAL A 57 4.09 7.03 9.17
N ARG A 58 4.41 8.30 8.87
CA ARG A 58 3.47 9.41 9.09
C ARG A 58 2.16 9.21 8.33
N ASN A 59 2.23 8.91 7.02
CA ASN A 59 1.07 8.72 6.17
C ASN A 59 0.18 7.59 6.69
N TYR A 60 0.77 6.44 6.97
CA TYR A 60 0.02 5.24 7.37
C TYR A 60 -0.52 5.34 8.80
N THR A 61 0.19 6.00 9.70
CA THR A 61 -0.31 6.24 11.06
C THR A 61 -1.53 7.16 11.05
N ILE A 62 -1.53 8.22 10.24
CA ILE A 62 -2.70 9.11 10.11
C ILE A 62 -3.89 8.34 9.54
N GLY A 63 -3.66 7.53 8.49
CA GLY A 63 -4.70 6.67 7.92
C GLY A 63 -5.25 5.67 8.91
N ASP A 64 -4.40 5.03 9.71
CA ASP A 64 -4.80 4.08 10.75
C ASP A 64 -5.68 4.72 11.83
N VAL A 65 -5.31 5.93 12.27
CA VAL A 65 -6.13 6.70 13.24
C VAL A 65 -7.52 6.94 12.68
N ILE A 66 -7.65 7.34 11.42
CA ILE A 66 -8.94 7.56 10.76
C ILE A 66 -9.73 6.26 10.68
N THR A 67 -9.09 5.16 10.26
CA THR A 67 -9.71 3.82 10.19
C THR A 67 -10.29 3.43 11.54
N ARG A 68 -9.48 3.46 12.60
CA ARG A 68 -9.91 3.08 13.97
C ARG A 68 -11.01 4.00 14.51
N TYR A 69 -10.91 5.29 14.25
CA TYR A 69 -11.91 6.25 14.68
C TYR A 69 -13.26 5.98 14.02
N LYS A 70 -13.27 5.74 12.70
CA LYS A 70 -14.49 5.43 11.95
C LYS A 70 -15.09 4.07 12.35
N GLN A 71 -14.27 3.05 12.57
CA GLN A 71 -14.75 1.77 13.09
C GLN A 71 -15.43 1.92 14.45
N LYS A 72 -14.85 2.73 15.36
CA LYS A 72 -15.45 3.03 16.67
C LYS A 72 -16.77 3.81 16.58
N GLN A 73 -16.99 4.55 15.48
CA GLN A 73 -18.27 5.18 15.19
C GLN A 73 -19.31 4.24 14.56
N GLY A 74 -18.98 2.95 14.38
CA GLY A 74 -19.87 1.97 13.80
C GLY A 74 -19.83 1.89 12.27
N PHE A 75 -18.89 2.57 11.60
CA PHE A 75 -18.72 2.42 10.17
C PHE A 75 -18.04 1.10 9.80
N ASN A 76 -18.48 0.52 8.70
CA ASN A 76 -17.78 -0.53 8.00
C ASN A 76 -16.69 0.12 7.13
N VAL A 77 -15.42 -0.03 7.53
CA VAL A 77 -14.32 0.73 6.93
C VAL A 77 -13.53 -0.13 5.97
N LEU A 78 -13.50 0.25 4.70
CA LEU A 78 -12.57 -0.30 3.71
C LEU A 78 -11.29 0.55 3.72
N SER A 79 -10.21 -0.03 4.23
CA SER A 79 -8.87 0.55 4.21
C SER A 79 -7.92 -0.42 3.50
N PRO A 80 -7.85 -0.40 2.16
CA PRO A 80 -7.01 -1.33 1.41
C PRO A 80 -5.56 -0.86 1.41
N MET A 81 -4.63 -1.80 1.23
CA MET A 81 -3.24 -1.52 0.88
C MET A 81 -2.98 -1.88 -0.57
N GLY A 82 -2.07 -1.17 -1.20
CA GLY A 82 -1.65 -1.47 -2.55
C GLY A 82 -0.20 -1.04 -2.82
N TRP A 83 0.26 -1.38 -4.02
CA TRP A 83 1.63 -1.15 -4.46
C TRP A 83 1.61 -0.41 -5.78
N ASP A 84 2.20 0.79 -5.81
CA ASP A 84 2.47 1.51 -7.04
C ASP A 84 3.76 0.95 -7.65
N SER A 85 3.61 -0.17 -8.34
CA SER A 85 4.69 -1.09 -8.70
C SER A 85 5.06 -1.08 -10.18
N PHE A 86 4.47 -0.19 -10.95
CA PHE A 86 4.93 0.14 -12.30
C PHE A 86 5.82 1.38 -12.30
N GLY A 87 6.75 1.43 -13.25
CA GLY A 87 7.48 2.63 -13.59
C GLY A 87 8.99 2.55 -13.38
N LEU A 88 9.66 3.62 -13.81
CA LEU A 88 11.11 3.75 -13.84
C LEU A 88 11.82 3.54 -12.50
N PRO A 89 11.31 3.94 -11.33
CA PRO A 89 12.03 3.72 -10.08
C PRO A 89 12.32 2.25 -9.78
N ALA A 90 11.35 1.36 -9.98
CA ALA A 90 11.54 -0.07 -9.78
C ALA A 90 12.44 -0.69 -10.87
N GLU A 91 12.26 -0.27 -12.12
CA GLU A 91 13.07 -0.74 -13.25
C GLU A 91 14.53 -0.32 -13.11
N ASN A 92 14.81 0.94 -12.79
CA ASN A 92 16.16 1.45 -12.58
C ASN A 92 16.86 0.75 -11.40
N ALA A 93 16.16 0.52 -10.30
CA ALA A 93 16.70 -0.22 -9.17
C ALA A 93 17.02 -1.68 -9.54
N ALA A 94 16.17 -2.31 -10.35
CA ALA A 94 16.43 -3.65 -10.87
C ALA A 94 17.63 -3.71 -11.79
N ILE A 95 17.79 -2.73 -12.68
CA ILE A 95 18.95 -2.59 -13.58
C ILE A 95 20.25 -2.45 -12.76
N GLN A 96 20.26 -1.57 -11.76
CA GLN A 96 21.43 -1.33 -10.90
C GLN A 96 21.85 -2.57 -10.11
N THR A 97 20.88 -3.40 -9.69
CA THR A 97 21.14 -4.61 -8.92
C THR A 97 21.38 -5.85 -9.79
N GLY A 98 21.12 -5.78 -11.09
CA GLY A 98 21.20 -6.92 -12.02
C GLY A 98 20.11 -7.98 -11.80
N ILE A 99 19.04 -7.64 -11.08
CA ILE A 99 17.93 -8.55 -10.79
C ILE A 99 16.79 -8.26 -11.77
N HIS A 100 16.08 -9.29 -12.21
CA HIS A 100 14.92 -9.10 -13.07
C HIS A 100 13.86 -8.23 -12.39
N PRO A 101 13.28 -7.19 -13.04
CA PRO A 101 12.37 -6.22 -12.42
C PRO A 101 11.21 -6.85 -11.64
N LYS A 102 10.57 -7.87 -12.19
CA LYS A 102 9.49 -8.59 -11.51
C LYS A 102 9.93 -9.17 -10.16
N LYS A 103 11.04 -9.90 -10.15
CA LYS A 103 11.57 -10.54 -8.94
C LYS A 103 11.97 -9.49 -7.90
N PHE A 104 12.66 -8.45 -8.33
CA PHE A 104 13.04 -7.32 -7.48
C PHE A 104 11.79 -6.70 -6.82
N THR A 105 10.78 -6.38 -7.62
CA THR A 105 9.54 -5.75 -7.15
C THR A 105 8.80 -6.64 -6.14
N GLU A 106 8.64 -7.93 -6.43
CA GLU A 106 7.98 -8.89 -5.53
C GLU A 106 8.70 -9.01 -4.18
N GLU A 107 10.03 -9.06 -4.18
CA GLU A 107 10.84 -9.09 -2.95
C GLU A 107 10.68 -7.81 -2.14
N ARG A 108 10.64 -6.63 -2.78
CA ARG A 108 10.44 -5.35 -2.10
C ARG A 108 9.03 -5.23 -1.53
N ILE A 109 8.02 -5.65 -2.25
CA ILE A 109 6.64 -5.69 -1.77
C ILE A 109 6.54 -6.56 -0.51
N SER A 110 7.12 -7.76 -0.52
CA SER A 110 7.12 -8.63 0.65
C SER A 110 7.76 -7.95 1.87
N ASN A 111 8.93 -7.36 1.69
CA ASN A 111 9.63 -6.66 2.77
C ASN A 111 8.84 -5.45 3.31
N MET A 112 8.30 -4.62 2.42
CA MET A 112 7.50 -3.46 2.83
C MET A 112 6.20 -3.87 3.51
N ARG A 113 5.55 -4.95 3.07
CA ARG A 113 4.36 -5.52 3.71
C ARG A 113 4.65 -5.89 5.17
N ASP A 114 5.75 -6.60 5.41
CA ASP A 114 6.17 -6.96 6.76
C ASP A 114 6.43 -5.72 7.62
N GLN A 115 7.05 -4.70 7.05
CA GLN A 115 7.28 -3.43 7.75
C GLN A 115 5.99 -2.70 8.10
N ILE A 116 5.00 -2.65 7.18
CA ILE A 116 3.69 -2.01 7.44
C ILE A 116 2.91 -2.81 8.49
N GLN A 117 2.94 -4.14 8.42
CA GLN A 117 2.29 -4.99 9.43
C GLN A 117 2.89 -4.77 10.82
N ARG A 118 4.21 -4.59 10.91
CA ARG A 118 4.88 -4.25 12.18
C ARG A 118 4.52 -2.89 12.76
N LEU A 119 4.06 -1.93 11.94
CA LEU A 119 3.50 -0.67 12.43
C LEU A 119 2.17 -0.89 13.16
N GLY A 120 1.52 -2.05 12.96
CA GLY A 120 0.21 -2.36 13.54
C GLY A 120 -0.95 -1.61 12.91
N SER A 121 -0.76 -1.01 11.74
CA SER A 121 -1.81 -0.30 11.02
C SER A 121 -2.87 -1.27 10.48
N LEU A 122 -4.14 -0.87 10.60
CA LEU A 122 -5.27 -1.68 10.17
C LEU A 122 -5.54 -1.51 8.68
N TYR A 123 -4.98 -2.41 7.89
CA TYR A 123 -5.27 -2.55 6.46
C TYR A 123 -5.95 -3.88 6.17
N ASP A 124 -6.94 -3.84 5.29
CA ASP A 124 -7.60 -5.05 4.77
C ASP A 124 -6.70 -5.70 3.70
N TRP A 125 -5.84 -6.63 4.15
CA TRP A 125 -4.89 -7.32 3.30
C TRP A 125 -5.55 -8.28 2.30
N ASP A 126 -6.81 -8.67 2.51
CA ASP A 126 -7.59 -9.46 1.55
C ASP A 126 -8.02 -8.61 0.33
N LYS A 127 -7.92 -7.30 0.46
CA LYS A 127 -8.17 -6.32 -0.60
C LYS A 127 -6.89 -5.66 -1.12
N GLU A 128 -5.74 -6.31 -0.89
CA GLU A 128 -4.46 -5.86 -1.42
C GLU A 128 -4.45 -5.84 -2.94
N VAL A 129 -3.87 -4.78 -3.52
CA VAL A 129 -3.73 -4.63 -4.98
C VAL A 129 -2.31 -4.26 -5.35
N ALA A 130 -1.88 -4.63 -6.56
CA ALA A 130 -0.58 -4.23 -7.10
C ALA A 130 -0.74 -3.77 -8.55
N ALA A 131 -0.22 -2.60 -8.89
CA ALA A 131 -0.37 -2.02 -10.22
C ALA A 131 0.19 -2.92 -11.33
N HIS A 132 1.21 -3.73 -11.06
CA HIS A 132 1.81 -4.68 -12.01
C HIS A 132 1.06 -6.01 -12.13
N ASP A 133 0.04 -6.27 -11.28
CA ASP A 133 -0.78 -7.48 -11.39
C ASP A 133 -1.66 -7.43 -12.63
N LYS A 134 -1.71 -8.54 -13.37
CA LYS A 134 -2.52 -8.67 -14.60
C LYS A 134 -4.01 -8.43 -14.33
N ASN A 135 -4.51 -8.83 -13.16
CA ASN A 135 -5.89 -8.61 -12.77
C ASN A 135 -6.18 -7.14 -12.47
N TYR A 136 -5.16 -6.35 -12.15
CA TYR A 136 -5.27 -4.91 -11.93
C TYR A 136 -5.08 -4.13 -13.22
N TYR A 137 -3.94 -4.24 -13.92
CA TYR A 137 -3.64 -3.40 -15.07
C TYR A 137 -4.54 -3.64 -16.30
N LYS A 138 -5.22 -4.78 -16.40
CA LYS A 138 -6.23 -5.00 -17.43
C LYS A 138 -7.31 -3.92 -17.44
N TRP A 139 -7.64 -3.37 -16.28
CA TRP A 139 -8.63 -2.29 -16.16
C TRP A 139 -8.08 -0.96 -16.63
N THR A 140 -6.81 -0.67 -16.40
CA THR A 140 -6.12 0.49 -16.99
C THR A 140 -6.11 0.39 -18.51
N GLN A 141 -5.80 -0.79 -19.06
CA GLN A 141 -5.86 -1.03 -20.50
C GLN A 141 -7.28 -0.87 -21.06
N TYR A 142 -8.27 -1.36 -20.34
CA TYR A 142 -9.68 -1.19 -20.74
C TYR A 142 -10.06 0.29 -20.80
N LEU A 143 -9.73 1.07 -19.78
CA LEU A 143 -10.00 2.51 -19.76
C LEU A 143 -9.30 3.23 -20.91
N PHE A 144 -8.04 2.89 -21.18
CA PHE A 144 -7.32 3.46 -22.33
C PHE A 144 -8.03 3.17 -23.65
N ILE A 145 -8.49 1.94 -23.87
CA ILE A 145 -9.24 1.57 -25.08
C ILE A 145 -10.54 2.38 -25.19
N GLN A 146 -11.24 2.61 -24.07
CA GLN A 146 -12.43 3.47 -24.09
C GLN A 146 -12.10 4.90 -24.48
N LEU A 147 -11.02 5.48 -23.94
CA LEU A 147 -10.55 6.81 -24.32
C LEU A 147 -10.16 6.89 -25.80
N PHE A 148 -9.44 5.89 -26.30
CA PHE A 148 -9.03 5.82 -27.69
C PHE A 148 -10.23 5.72 -28.64
N ASN A 149 -11.18 4.84 -28.35
CA ASN A 149 -12.38 4.66 -29.18
C ASN A 149 -13.28 5.89 -29.22
N ASN A 150 -13.21 6.76 -28.21
CA ASN A 150 -13.94 8.02 -28.16
C ASN A 150 -13.12 9.24 -28.63
N GLY A 151 -11.95 9.02 -29.21
CA GLY A 151 -11.09 10.09 -29.74
C GLY A 151 -10.45 10.99 -28.67
N LEU A 152 -10.46 10.56 -27.39
CA LEU A 152 -9.85 11.30 -26.29
C LEU A 152 -8.37 10.93 -26.07
N ALA A 153 -7.92 9.81 -26.59
CA ALA A 153 -6.52 9.42 -26.64
C ALA A 153 -6.07 9.27 -28.09
N TYR A 154 -4.93 9.84 -28.43
CA TYR A 154 -4.36 9.79 -29.78
C TYR A 154 -2.84 9.76 -29.69
N LYS A 155 -2.19 9.36 -30.79
CA LYS A 155 -0.73 9.35 -30.91
C LYS A 155 -0.25 10.65 -31.55
N GLU A 156 0.72 11.32 -30.92
CA GLU A 156 1.31 12.55 -31.40
C GLU A 156 2.80 12.59 -31.02
N ASP A 157 3.62 13.22 -31.87
CA ASP A 157 5.01 13.51 -31.56
C ASP A 157 5.09 14.82 -30.76
N ALA A 158 5.69 14.75 -29.58
CA ALA A 158 5.86 15.90 -28.70
C ALA A 158 7.32 16.03 -28.23
N PRO A 159 7.85 17.26 -28.05
CA PRO A 159 9.18 17.45 -27.51
C PRO A 159 9.24 17.02 -26.03
N VAL A 160 10.32 16.35 -25.67
CA VAL A 160 10.55 15.89 -24.30
C VAL A 160 11.92 16.34 -23.79
N ASN A 161 12.05 16.52 -22.50
CA ASN A 161 13.35 16.74 -21.86
C ASN A 161 14.05 15.38 -21.72
N TRP A 162 15.07 15.16 -22.54
CA TRP A 162 15.80 13.90 -22.54
C TRP A 162 17.12 14.02 -21.76
N CYS A 163 17.35 13.13 -20.79
CA CYS A 163 18.62 13.00 -20.09
C CYS A 163 19.51 11.98 -20.80
N THR A 164 20.61 12.43 -21.38
CA THR A 164 21.58 11.57 -22.09
C THR A 164 22.36 10.64 -21.15
N SER A 165 22.46 10.98 -19.86
CA SER A 165 23.16 10.17 -18.87
C SER A 165 22.29 9.02 -18.35
N CYS A 166 21.00 9.30 -18.07
CA CYS A 166 20.06 8.31 -17.56
C CYS A 166 19.31 7.57 -18.67
N ASN A 167 19.41 8.02 -19.92
CA ASN A 167 18.66 7.51 -21.08
C ASN A 167 17.14 7.47 -20.83
N THR A 168 16.60 8.52 -20.23
CA THR A 168 15.19 8.66 -19.90
C THR A 168 14.74 10.13 -19.94
N VAL A 169 13.44 10.35 -19.91
CA VAL A 169 12.76 11.64 -19.73
C VAL A 169 12.62 11.99 -18.27
#